data_987fb3f2c348ce6d39015f2dc81f4d98
#
_entry.id   987fb3f2c348ce6d39015f2dc81f4d98
#
_cell.length_a   1.000
_cell.length_b   1.000
_cell.length_c   1.000
_cell.angle_alpha   90.00
_cell.angle_beta   90.00
_cell.angle_gamma   90.00
#
_symmetry.space_group_name_H-M   'P 1'
#
loop_
_entity.id
_entity.type
_entity.pdbx_description
1 polymer ?
#
loop_
_entity_poly.entity_id
_entity_poly.type
_entity_poly.pdbx_seq_one_letter_code
_entity_poly.pdbx_strand_id
1 'polypeptide(L)'
;MWNMRPFGRIALCGMIANYNDEEQQPGPRGMMAIIGKRLTIRGFIVSDHPKACGEFVNKAAGWIAEGKLKYRETIAEGIDNAPAAFIDMLNGRNIGKQIIRLDDD
;
A
#
# COMPACT_ATOMS: atom_id res chain seq x y z
N MET A 1 -16.16 -0.05 -0.47
CA MET A 1 -16.87 0.14 0.81
C MET A 1 -18.01 -0.85 1.04
N TRP A 2 -18.74 -1.28 -0.01
CA TRP A 2 -19.88 -2.20 0.13
C TRP A 2 -19.54 -3.57 0.72
N ASN A 3 -18.32 -4.08 0.52
CA ASN A 3 -17.86 -5.37 1.05
C ASN A 3 -17.39 -5.32 2.53
N MET A 4 -17.40 -4.13 3.15
CA MET A 4 -17.03 -4.00 4.56
C MET A 4 -18.13 -4.55 5.47
N ARG A 5 -17.72 -5.11 6.60
CA ARG A 5 -18.64 -5.46 7.68
C ARG A 5 -19.14 -4.18 8.38
N PRO A 6 -20.33 -4.20 9.03
CA PRO A 6 -20.75 -3.10 9.90
C PRO A 6 -19.67 -2.77 10.94
N PHE A 7 -19.50 -1.47 11.24
CA PHE A 7 -18.46 -0.94 12.13
C PHE A 7 -17.01 -1.20 11.67
N GLY A 8 -16.82 -1.55 10.39
CA GLY A 8 -15.48 -1.75 9.80
C GLY A 8 -14.65 -0.48 9.85
N ARG A 9 -13.32 -0.65 9.86
CA ARG A 9 -12.35 0.44 9.90
C ARG A 9 -11.50 0.42 8.65
N ILE A 10 -11.26 1.59 8.06
CA ILE A 10 -10.39 1.79 6.91
C ILE A 10 -9.28 2.76 7.34
N ALA A 11 -8.04 2.30 7.29
CA ALA A 11 -6.86 3.12 7.50
C ALA A 11 -6.37 3.63 6.14
N LEU A 12 -6.33 4.96 5.95
CA LEU A 12 -5.82 5.60 4.74
C LEU A 12 -4.40 6.08 4.97
N CYS A 13 -3.44 5.47 4.28
CA CYS A 13 -2.01 5.78 4.37
C CYS A 13 -1.41 6.30 3.06
N GLY A 14 -2.17 6.32 1.98
CA GLY A 14 -1.73 6.81 0.67
C GLY A 14 -2.82 6.63 -0.38
N MET A 15 -2.63 7.30 -1.52
CA MET A 15 -3.56 7.26 -2.66
C MET A 15 -2.78 7.25 -3.99
N ILE A 16 -1.83 6.33 -4.13
CA ILE A 16 -0.92 6.28 -5.28
C ILE A 16 -1.64 6.24 -6.64
N ALA A 17 -2.85 5.70 -6.69
CA ALA A 17 -3.66 5.69 -7.90
C ALA A 17 -3.98 7.08 -8.46
N ASN A 18 -3.89 8.13 -7.64
CA ASN A 18 -4.21 9.50 -8.01
C ASN A 18 -2.97 10.40 -8.16
N TYR A 19 -1.74 9.86 -7.95
CA TYR A 19 -0.53 10.71 -7.96
C TYR A 19 -0.18 11.28 -9.35
N ASN A 20 -0.65 10.65 -10.42
CA ASN A 20 -0.43 11.09 -11.79
C ASN A 20 -1.63 11.83 -12.39
N ASP A 21 -2.69 12.07 -11.63
CA ASP A 21 -3.87 12.75 -12.14
C ASP A 21 -3.56 14.25 -12.32
N GLU A 22 -3.74 14.76 -13.52
CA GLU A 22 -3.57 16.20 -13.82
C GLU A 22 -4.74 17.03 -13.27
N GLU A 23 -5.92 16.40 -13.14
CA GLU A 23 -7.11 17.03 -12.58
C GLU A 23 -7.59 16.26 -11.34
N GLN A 24 -8.24 16.99 -10.44
CA GLN A 24 -8.81 16.38 -9.25
C GLN A 24 -9.92 15.40 -9.63
N GLN A 25 -9.70 14.13 -9.37
CA GLN A 25 -10.70 13.09 -9.63
C GLN A 25 -11.89 13.21 -8.70
N PRO A 26 -13.09 12.83 -9.15
CA PRO A 26 -14.25 12.79 -8.27
C PRO A 26 -13.99 11.84 -7.09
N GLY A 27 -14.50 12.21 -5.92
CA GLY A 27 -14.36 11.42 -4.70
C GLY A 27 -14.85 9.97 -4.84
N PRO A 28 -14.48 9.10 -3.91
CA PRO A 28 -14.80 7.68 -3.98
C PRO A 28 -16.31 7.45 -4.01
N ARG A 29 -16.75 6.57 -4.92
CA ARG A 29 -18.14 6.16 -5.01
C ARG A 29 -18.56 5.31 -3.80
N GLY A 30 -19.83 5.32 -3.47
CA GLY A 30 -20.37 4.46 -2.40
C GLY A 30 -20.21 5.04 -0.99
N MET A 31 -20.07 6.36 -0.84
CA MET A 31 -20.02 7.04 0.47
C MET A 31 -21.21 6.70 1.37
N MET A 32 -22.39 6.44 0.79
CA MET A 32 -23.57 5.99 1.53
C MET A 32 -23.33 4.70 2.34
N ALA A 33 -22.41 3.85 1.91
CA ALA A 33 -22.05 2.66 2.67
C ALA A 33 -21.37 3.00 4.02
N ILE A 34 -20.73 4.16 4.12
CA ILE A 34 -20.13 4.64 5.38
C ILE A 34 -21.23 4.83 6.42
N ILE A 35 -22.31 5.50 6.02
CA ILE A 35 -23.47 5.75 6.90
C ILE A 35 -24.16 4.43 7.22
N GLY A 36 -24.59 3.68 6.21
CA GLY A 36 -25.37 2.46 6.39
C GLY A 36 -24.64 1.39 7.22
N LYS A 37 -23.32 1.31 7.09
CA LYS A 37 -22.48 0.35 7.82
C LYS A 37 -21.75 0.96 9.01
N ARG A 38 -21.93 2.25 9.32
CA ARG A 38 -21.26 2.97 10.44
C ARG A 38 -19.73 2.76 10.38
N LEU A 39 -19.14 2.94 9.16
CA LEU A 39 -17.72 2.74 8.96
C LEU A 39 -16.91 3.90 9.55
N THR A 40 -15.71 3.60 10.01
CA THR A 40 -14.71 4.60 10.39
C THR A 40 -13.63 4.64 9.32
N ILE A 41 -13.35 5.84 8.77
CA ILE A 41 -12.23 6.06 7.85
C ILE A 41 -11.28 7.05 8.54
N ARG A 42 -10.01 6.65 8.67
CA ARG A 42 -8.99 7.47 9.34
C ARG A 42 -7.72 7.53 8.52
N GLY A 43 -7.27 8.75 8.22
CA GLY A 43 -5.93 9.00 7.68
C GLY A 43 -4.86 8.91 8.77
N PHE A 44 -3.66 8.49 8.41
CA PHE A 44 -2.49 8.52 9.27
C PHE A 44 -1.19 8.56 8.46
N ILE A 45 -0.12 9.00 9.08
CA ILE A 45 1.24 8.90 8.56
C ILE A 45 2.01 7.96 9.48
N VAL A 46 2.78 7.05 8.90
CA VAL A 46 3.50 6.01 9.66
C VAL A 46 4.49 6.59 10.68
N SER A 47 5.09 7.75 10.38
CA SER A 47 6.01 8.46 11.28
C SER A 47 5.38 8.92 12.60
N ASP A 48 4.05 9.01 12.68
CA ASP A 48 3.35 9.37 13.92
C ASP A 48 3.35 8.24 14.95
N HIS A 49 3.74 7.03 14.53
CA HIS A 49 3.64 5.81 15.33
C HIS A 49 4.95 4.99 15.37
N PRO A 50 6.11 5.56 15.75
CA PRO A 50 7.40 4.87 15.64
C PRO A 50 7.49 3.60 16.50
N LYS A 51 6.90 3.60 17.70
CA LYS A 51 6.86 2.42 18.58
C LYS A 51 6.05 1.28 17.97
N ALA A 52 4.86 1.59 17.42
CA ALA A 52 4.01 0.60 16.79
C ALA A 52 4.67 0.02 15.52
N CYS A 53 5.47 0.81 14.80
CA CYS A 53 6.24 0.35 13.65
C CYS A 53 7.26 -0.74 14.05
N GLY A 54 8.06 -0.53 15.10
CA GLY A 54 9.02 -1.50 15.57
C GLY A 54 8.38 -2.81 16.05
N GLU A 55 7.29 -2.72 16.81
CA GLU A 55 6.53 -3.88 17.23
C GLU A 55 5.93 -4.65 16.04
N PHE A 56 5.43 -3.94 15.04
CA PHE A 56 4.87 -4.53 13.84
C PHE A 56 5.94 -5.28 13.03
N VAL A 57 7.13 -4.69 12.83
CA VAL A 57 8.23 -5.32 12.08
C VAL A 57 8.58 -6.68 12.67
N ASN A 58 8.72 -6.76 14.00
CA ASN A 58 9.03 -8.02 14.68
C ASN A 58 7.93 -9.07 14.51
N LYS A 59 6.66 -8.66 14.64
CA LYS A 59 5.51 -9.56 14.41
C LYS A 59 5.41 -10.02 12.98
N ALA A 60 5.59 -9.09 12.02
CA ALA A 60 5.51 -9.38 10.59
C ALA A 60 6.60 -10.36 10.15
N ALA A 61 7.83 -10.20 10.64
CA ALA A 61 8.93 -11.14 10.39
C ALA A 61 8.57 -12.56 10.86
N GLY A 62 8.00 -12.69 12.05
CA GLY A 62 7.51 -13.98 12.54
C GLY A 62 6.41 -14.57 11.65
N TRP A 63 5.43 -13.79 11.23
CA TRP A 63 4.36 -14.26 10.36
C TRP A 63 4.85 -14.66 8.96
N ILE A 64 5.88 -13.99 8.43
CA ILE A 64 6.53 -14.37 7.17
C ILE A 64 7.23 -15.72 7.34
N ALA A 65 8.03 -15.88 8.41
CA ALA A 65 8.74 -17.13 8.70
C ALA A 65 7.78 -18.33 8.87
N GLU A 66 6.61 -18.09 9.46
CA GLU A 66 5.56 -19.10 9.64
C GLU A 66 4.67 -19.31 8.39
N GLY A 67 4.89 -18.57 7.30
CA GLY A 67 4.09 -18.62 6.08
C GLY A 67 2.67 -18.06 6.22
N LYS A 68 2.36 -17.39 7.32
CA LYS A 68 1.06 -16.74 7.59
C LYS A 68 0.89 -15.44 6.81
N LEU A 69 1.98 -14.70 6.59
CA LEU A 69 2.03 -13.49 5.77
C LEU A 69 2.79 -13.80 4.49
N LYS A 70 2.10 -13.64 3.36
CA LYS A 70 2.68 -13.80 2.02
C LYS A 70 2.86 -12.44 1.39
N TYR A 71 4.00 -12.23 0.77
CA TYR A 71 4.28 -11.02 0.00
C TYR A 71 4.71 -11.40 -1.43
N ARG A 72 4.68 -10.43 -2.32
CA ARG A 72 5.20 -10.54 -3.68
C ARG A 72 6.08 -9.35 -4.00
N GLU A 73 7.03 -9.57 -4.85
CA GLU A 73 7.97 -8.58 -5.34
C GLU A 73 8.05 -8.65 -6.86
N THR A 74 8.19 -7.49 -7.48
CA THR A 74 8.59 -7.35 -8.88
C THR A 74 10.00 -6.80 -8.87
N ILE A 75 10.96 -7.56 -9.41
CA ILE A 75 12.38 -7.22 -9.36
C ILE A 75 12.82 -6.81 -10.75
N ALA A 76 13.46 -5.65 -10.87
CA ALA A 76 14.21 -5.22 -12.05
C ALA A 76 15.71 -5.27 -11.73
N GLU A 77 16.51 -5.78 -12.65
CA GLU A 77 17.94 -5.98 -12.47
C GLU A 77 18.72 -4.76 -12.95
N GLY A 78 19.68 -4.32 -12.15
CA GLY A 78 20.58 -3.20 -12.46
C GLY A 78 19.97 -1.82 -12.31
N ILE A 79 20.83 -0.86 -11.94
CA ILE A 79 20.42 0.54 -11.70
C ILE A 79 19.84 1.22 -12.95
N ASP A 80 20.30 0.84 -14.13
CA ASP A 80 19.86 1.42 -15.41
C ASP A 80 18.36 1.17 -15.68
N ASN A 81 17.79 0.13 -15.10
CA ASN A 81 16.37 -0.19 -15.21
C ASN A 81 15.49 0.52 -14.17
N ALA A 82 16.08 1.26 -13.23
CA ALA A 82 15.31 1.96 -12.18
C ALA A 82 14.31 2.98 -12.74
N PRO A 83 14.63 3.83 -13.74
CA PRO A 83 13.66 4.77 -14.30
C PRO A 83 12.44 4.08 -14.94
N ALA A 84 12.69 3.01 -15.72
CA ALA A 84 11.62 2.24 -16.36
C ALA A 84 10.73 1.54 -15.32
N ALA A 85 11.33 0.90 -14.31
CA ALA A 85 10.61 0.24 -13.22
C ALA A 85 9.77 1.23 -12.39
N PHE A 86 10.26 2.45 -12.19
CA PHE A 86 9.50 3.52 -11.52
C PHE A 86 8.27 3.94 -12.32
N ILE A 87 8.43 4.14 -13.64
CA ILE A 87 7.32 4.47 -14.54
C ILE A 87 6.30 3.33 -14.55
N ASP A 88 6.75 2.09 -14.60
CA ASP A 88 5.89 0.92 -14.57
C ASP A 88 5.11 0.81 -13.25
N MET A 89 5.75 1.11 -12.12
CA MET A 89 5.09 1.16 -10.82
C MET A 89 3.98 2.22 -10.78
N LEU A 90 4.22 3.43 -11.31
CA LEU A 90 3.21 4.48 -11.37
C LEU A 90 2.03 4.12 -12.29
N ASN A 91 2.27 3.27 -13.28
CA ASN A 91 1.22 2.75 -14.18
C ASN A 91 0.58 1.44 -13.67
N GLY A 92 0.94 0.97 -12.47
CA GLY A 92 0.37 -0.23 -11.87
C GLY A 92 0.75 -1.53 -12.57
N ARG A 93 1.90 -1.60 -13.23
CA ARG A 93 2.37 -2.78 -13.96
C ARG A 93 3.11 -3.79 -13.07
N ASN A 94 3.53 -3.37 -11.88
CA ASN A 94 4.16 -4.25 -10.90
C ASN A 94 3.12 -5.03 -10.08
N ILE A 95 3.53 -6.18 -9.57
CA ILE A 95 2.76 -6.95 -8.57
C ILE A 95 3.55 -7.00 -7.27
N GLY A 96 2.98 -6.47 -6.19
CA GLY A 96 3.64 -6.36 -4.90
C GLY A 96 4.66 -5.23 -4.87
N LYS A 97 5.75 -5.40 -4.13
CA LYS A 97 6.80 -4.39 -3.99
C LYS A 97 7.69 -4.34 -5.24
N GLN A 98 7.81 -3.16 -5.85
CA GLN A 98 8.83 -2.92 -6.88
C GLN A 98 10.20 -2.75 -6.22
N ILE A 99 11.18 -3.52 -6.68
CA ILE A 99 12.56 -3.52 -6.17
C ILE A 99 13.51 -3.42 -7.36
N ILE A 100 14.62 -2.73 -7.18
CA ILE A 100 15.76 -2.75 -8.08
C ILE A 100 16.87 -3.56 -7.40
N ARG A 101 17.30 -4.64 -8.04
CA ARG A 101 18.47 -5.38 -7.57
C ARG A 101 19.70 -4.71 -8.16
N LEU A 102 20.58 -4.26 -7.29
CA LEU A 102 21.88 -3.75 -7.69
C LEU A 102 22.84 -4.94 -7.76
N ASP A 103 23.72 -4.94 -8.77
CA ASP A 103 24.80 -5.93 -8.82
C ASP A 103 25.73 -5.65 -7.64
N ASP A 104 26.15 -6.70 -6.95
CA ASP A 104 27.22 -6.60 -5.95
C ASP A 104 28.53 -6.36 -6.72
N ASP A 105 29.20 -5.22 -6.45
CA ASP A 105 30.55 -4.90 -6.96
C ASP A 105 31.62 -5.84 -6.39
#